data_b44b1eaf81bdb38e21ed3e9c9fba67c9
#
_entry.id   b44b1eaf81bdb38e21ed3e9c9fba67c9
#
_cell.length_a   1.000
_cell.length_b   1.000
_cell.length_c   1.000
_cell.angle_alpha   90.00
_cell.angle_beta   90.00
_cell.angle_gamma   90.00
#
_symmetry.space_group_name_H-M   'P 1'
#
loop_
_entity.id
_entity.type
_entity.pdbx_description
1 polymer ?
#
loop_
_entity_poly.entity_id
_entity_poly.type
_entity_poly.pdbx_seq_one_letter_code
_entity_poly.pdbx_strand_id
1 'polypeptide(L)'
;MNQNEFVQLITPFKDKVFRLAKRLLVSTEEAEDATQDVLVKLWNKNESLSGYASIEALAMTMTKNHCLDQLKAKRSSNLRIVHNNYTDREPSLQQKVEDNDSLTWVAKIINQLPEQQRMIIQLREVEQYEFEEIAKLLEMNETAIRVALSRARKTIR
;
A
#
# COMPACT_ATOMS: atom_id res chain seq x y z
N MET A 1 -19.70 -18.74 5.36
CA MET A 1 -19.09 -17.83 6.34
C MET A 1 -20.03 -16.68 6.61
N ASN A 2 -20.35 -16.43 7.87
CA ASN A 2 -21.20 -15.31 8.18
C ASN A 2 -20.37 -14.04 8.42
N GLN A 3 -21.05 -12.92 8.62
CA GLN A 3 -20.40 -11.64 8.76
C GLN A 3 -19.44 -11.58 9.95
N ASN A 4 -19.85 -12.14 11.09
CA ASN A 4 -19.00 -12.11 12.27
C ASN A 4 -17.73 -12.93 12.08
N GLU A 5 -17.85 -14.08 11.44
CA GLU A 5 -16.69 -14.91 11.15
C GLU A 5 -15.73 -14.19 10.22
N PHE A 6 -16.26 -13.48 9.23
CA PHE A 6 -15.45 -12.75 8.29
C PHE A 6 -14.69 -11.62 9.00
N VAL A 7 -15.37 -10.87 9.85
CA VAL A 7 -14.73 -9.79 10.60
C VAL A 7 -13.58 -10.33 11.45
N GLN A 8 -13.79 -11.46 12.13
CA GLN A 8 -12.74 -12.06 12.91
C GLN A 8 -11.57 -12.52 12.05
N LEU A 9 -11.86 -12.98 10.85
CA LEU A 9 -10.84 -13.45 9.93
C LEU A 9 -9.92 -12.33 9.46
N ILE A 10 -10.48 -11.17 9.13
CA ILE A 10 -9.71 -10.07 8.56
C ILE A 10 -9.07 -9.17 9.63
N THR A 11 -9.54 -9.22 10.85
CA THR A 11 -9.04 -8.33 11.90
C THR A 11 -7.52 -8.37 12.06
N PRO A 12 -6.86 -9.54 12.03
CA PRO A 12 -5.41 -9.57 12.21
C PRO A 12 -4.62 -8.84 11.13
N PHE A 13 -5.16 -8.69 9.92
CA PHE A 13 -4.41 -8.05 8.85
C PHE A 13 -5.09 -6.84 8.24
N LYS A 14 -6.24 -6.46 8.74
CA LYS A 14 -6.96 -5.31 8.21
C LYS A 14 -6.12 -4.04 8.24
N ASP A 15 -5.41 -3.82 9.33
CA ASP A 15 -4.56 -2.63 9.46
C ASP A 15 -3.37 -2.68 8.51
N LYS A 16 -2.85 -3.88 8.25
CA LYS A 16 -1.76 -4.05 7.30
C LYS A 16 -2.20 -3.64 5.90
N VAL A 17 -3.42 -4.00 5.52
CA VAL A 17 -3.99 -3.60 4.24
C VAL A 17 -4.04 -2.08 4.14
N PHE A 18 -4.56 -1.44 5.17
CA PHE A 18 -4.64 0.02 5.20
C PHE A 18 -3.26 0.66 5.11
N ARG A 19 -2.30 0.16 5.88
CA ARG A 19 -0.96 0.74 5.90
C ARG A 19 -0.29 0.64 4.54
N LEU A 20 -0.44 -0.49 3.85
CA LEU A 20 0.12 -0.62 2.51
C LEU A 20 -0.56 0.34 1.54
N ALA A 21 -1.88 0.43 1.60
CA ALA A 21 -2.62 1.35 0.74
C ALA A 21 -2.19 2.80 1.00
N LYS A 22 -2.04 3.17 2.26
CA LYS A 22 -1.61 4.52 2.63
C LYS A 22 -0.21 4.81 2.11
N ARG A 23 0.68 3.83 2.19
CA ARG A 23 2.04 4.00 1.71
C ARG A 23 2.09 4.22 0.20
N LEU A 24 1.23 3.52 -0.53
CA LEU A 24 1.22 3.63 -1.97
C LEU A 24 0.45 4.86 -2.46
N LEU A 25 -0.70 5.14 -1.88
CA LEU A 25 -1.58 6.22 -2.34
C LEU A 25 -1.29 7.55 -1.67
N VAL A 26 -0.63 7.52 -0.53
CA VAL A 26 -0.26 8.69 0.28
C VAL A 26 -1.45 9.40 0.91
N SER A 27 -2.61 9.39 0.29
CA SER A 27 -3.82 10.03 0.80
C SER A 27 -4.59 9.10 1.74
N THR A 28 -4.95 9.60 2.92
CA THR A 28 -5.72 8.82 3.89
C THR A 28 -7.09 8.44 3.35
N GLU A 29 -7.77 9.36 2.69
CA GLU A 29 -9.08 9.07 2.12
C GLU A 29 -9.01 7.99 1.06
N GLU A 30 -8.05 8.09 0.17
CA GLU A 30 -7.89 7.09 -0.88
C GLU A 30 -7.50 5.74 -0.29
N ALA A 31 -6.68 5.74 0.75
CA ALA A 31 -6.29 4.50 1.40
C ALA A 31 -7.48 3.83 2.09
N GLU A 32 -8.35 4.61 2.72
CA GLU A 32 -9.55 4.07 3.33
C GLU A 32 -10.48 3.46 2.29
N ASP A 33 -10.68 4.17 1.17
CA ASP A 33 -11.50 3.65 0.09
C ASP A 33 -10.93 2.36 -0.48
N ALA A 34 -9.61 2.33 -0.69
CA ALA A 34 -8.96 1.14 -1.21
C ALA A 34 -9.10 -0.04 -0.26
N THR A 35 -8.97 0.24 1.04
CA THR A 35 -9.11 -0.80 2.05
C THR A 35 -10.53 -1.39 2.01
N GLN A 36 -11.53 -0.53 1.94
CA GLN A 36 -12.91 -1.00 1.86
C GLN A 36 -13.14 -1.82 0.60
N ASP A 37 -12.62 -1.36 -0.53
CA ASP A 37 -12.76 -2.09 -1.79
C ASP A 37 -12.16 -3.48 -1.71
N VAL A 38 -10.98 -3.59 -1.12
CA VAL A 38 -10.32 -4.88 -0.97
C VAL A 38 -11.14 -5.79 -0.05
N LEU A 39 -11.62 -5.26 1.07
CA LEU A 39 -12.40 -6.05 1.99
C LEU A 39 -13.72 -6.52 1.39
N VAL A 40 -14.37 -5.68 0.59
CA VAL A 40 -15.59 -6.07 -0.12
C VAL A 40 -15.29 -7.19 -1.11
N LYS A 41 -14.18 -7.08 -1.84
CA LYS A 41 -13.80 -8.13 -2.79
C LYS A 41 -13.52 -9.45 -2.06
N LEU A 42 -12.89 -9.39 -0.90
CA LEU A 42 -12.68 -10.59 -0.09
C LEU A 42 -14.00 -11.18 0.36
N TRP A 43 -14.92 -10.34 0.80
CA TRP A 43 -16.24 -10.81 1.23
C TRP A 43 -16.96 -11.50 0.08
N ASN A 44 -16.86 -10.95 -1.11
CA ASN A 44 -17.49 -11.55 -2.28
C ASN A 44 -16.91 -12.91 -2.63
N LYS A 45 -15.69 -13.18 -2.17
CA LYS A 45 -15.01 -14.46 -2.36
C LYS A 45 -15.09 -15.36 -1.13
N ASN A 46 -15.92 -15.02 -0.14
CA ASN A 46 -15.85 -15.68 1.17
C ASN A 46 -15.98 -17.20 1.08
N GLU A 47 -16.73 -17.71 0.13
CA GLU A 47 -16.91 -19.15 0.00
C GLU A 47 -15.64 -19.85 -0.50
N SER A 48 -14.81 -19.16 -1.25
CA SER A 48 -13.61 -19.74 -1.82
C SER A 48 -12.35 -19.44 -1.01
N LEU A 49 -12.48 -18.69 0.09
CA LEU A 49 -11.30 -18.32 0.87
C LEU A 49 -10.60 -19.51 1.50
N SER A 50 -11.34 -20.55 1.81
CA SER A 50 -10.74 -21.75 2.42
C SER A 50 -9.76 -22.44 1.47
N GLY A 51 -9.81 -22.13 0.19
CA GLY A 51 -8.88 -22.70 -0.77
C GLY A 51 -7.52 -22.02 -0.82
N TYR A 52 -7.35 -20.91 -0.11
CA TYR A 52 -6.11 -20.17 -0.11
C TYR A 52 -5.25 -20.54 1.09
N ALA A 53 -3.94 -20.71 0.85
CA ALA A 53 -3.02 -21.03 1.92
C ALA A 53 -2.88 -19.88 2.92
N SER A 54 -2.97 -18.65 2.43
CA SER A 54 -2.88 -17.47 3.28
C SER A 54 -3.84 -16.41 2.79
N ILE A 55 -4.86 -16.11 3.58
CA ILE A 55 -5.81 -15.07 3.23
C ILE A 55 -5.17 -13.71 3.39
N GLU A 56 -4.28 -13.56 4.36
CA GLU A 56 -3.53 -12.31 4.50
C GLU A 56 -2.71 -12.02 3.24
N ALA A 57 -2.01 -13.02 2.71
CA ALA A 57 -1.23 -12.84 1.49
C ALA A 57 -2.12 -12.46 0.30
N LEU A 58 -3.29 -13.08 0.22
CA LEU A 58 -4.25 -12.73 -0.83
C LEU A 58 -4.69 -11.28 -0.68
N ALA A 59 -5.03 -10.86 0.54
CA ALA A 59 -5.47 -9.50 0.81
C ALA A 59 -4.40 -8.49 0.46
N MET A 60 -3.15 -8.76 0.82
CA MET A 60 -2.04 -7.86 0.52
C MET A 60 -1.78 -7.78 -0.98
N THR A 61 -1.90 -8.90 -1.69
CA THR A 61 -1.75 -8.91 -3.14
C THR A 61 -2.85 -8.08 -3.80
N MET A 62 -4.08 -8.24 -3.34
CA MET A 62 -5.19 -7.47 -3.87
C MET A 62 -5.00 -5.98 -3.60
N THR A 63 -4.49 -5.64 -2.42
CA THR A 63 -4.22 -4.25 -2.06
C THR A 63 -3.16 -3.65 -2.98
N LYS A 64 -2.08 -4.38 -3.17
CA LYS A 64 -1.01 -3.95 -4.07
C LYS A 64 -1.56 -3.68 -5.47
N ASN A 65 -2.27 -4.65 -6.02
CA ASN A 65 -2.78 -4.54 -7.38
C ASN A 65 -3.78 -3.39 -7.52
N HIS A 66 -4.68 -3.27 -6.55
CA HIS A 66 -5.67 -2.21 -6.56
C HIS A 66 -5.02 -0.82 -6.53
N CYS A 67 -4.07 -0.64 -5.64
CA CYS A 67 -3.42 0.66 -5.49
C CYS A 67 -2.54 0.99 -6.69
N LEU A 68 -1.84 0.01 -7.24
CA LEU A 68 -1.02 0.26 -8.43
C LEU A 68 -1.89 0.62 -9.62
N ASP A 69 -3.05 -0.03 -9.75
CA ASP A 69 -4.00 0.31 -10.81
C ASP A 69 -4.51 1.74 -10.65
N GLN A 70 -4.81 2.16 -9.42
CA GLN A 70 -5.24 3.53 -9.17
C GLN A 70 -4.16 4.54 -9.51
N LEU A 71 -2.93 4.26 -9.14
CA LEU A 71 -1.81 5.14 -9.44
C LEU A 71 -1.59 5.26 -10.94
N LYS A 72 -1.75 4.15 -11.65
CA LYS A 72 -1.63 4.14 -13.09
C LYS A 72 -2.74 4.96 -13.75
N ALA A 73 -3.96 4.82 -13.27
CA ALA A 73 -5.09 5.60 -13.77
C ALA A 73 -4.90 7.09 -13.51
N LYS A 74 -4.38 7.44 -12.34
CA LYS A 74 -4.10 8.83 -12.01
C LYS A 74 -3.05 9.43 -12.93
N ARG A 75 -2.00 8.69 -13.21
CA ARG A 75 -0.96 9.17 -14.13
C ARG A 75 -1.53 9.44 -15.51
N SER A 76 -2.36 8.54 -16.01
CA SER A 76 -3.01 8.74 -17.31
C SER A 76 -3.91 9.95 -17.30
N SER A 77 -4.68 10.10 -16.23
CA SER A 77 -5.58 11.24 -16.10
C SER A 77 -4.81 12.55 -16.04
N ASN A 78 -3.73 12.57 -15.26
CA ASN A 78 -2.91 13.77 -15.14
C ASN A 78 -2.26 14.18 -16.44
N LEU A 79 -1.90 13.23 -17.28
CA LEU A 79 -1.34 13.54 -18.58
C LEU A 79 -2.34 14.25 -19.47
N ARG A 80 -3.64 13.97 -19.29
CA ARG A 80 -4.67 14.59 -20.12
C ARG A 80 -5.02 15.99 -19.68
N ILE A 81 -4.95 16.27 -18.38
CA ILE A 81 -5.45 17.52 -17.83
C ILE A 81 -4.39 18.28 -17.06
N VAL A 82 -3.15 18.04 -17.41
CA VAL A 82 -2.03 18.61 -16.68
C VAL A 82 -2.08 20.12 -16.55
N HIS A 83 -2.69 20.81 -17.50
CA HIS A 83 -2.73 22.25 -17.46
C HIS A 83 -3.75 22.84 -16.52
N ASN A 84 -4.69 22.04 -16.07
CA ASN A 84 -5.88 22.61 -15.46
C ASN A 84 -5.96 22.48 -13.95
N ASN A 85 -5.31 21.51 -13.36
CA ASN A 85 -5.70 21.16 -12.00
C ASN A 85 -4.60 21.02 -10.97
N TYR A 86 -3.40 21.31 -11.34
CA TYR A 86 -2.35 21.10 -10.37
C TYR A 86 -2.44 22.01 -9.16
N THR A 87 -3.18 23.09 -9.28
CA THR A 87 -3.35 23.98 -8.14
C THR A 87 -4.18 23.38 -7.03
N ASP A 88 -4.94 22.38 -7.35
CA ASP A 88 -5.79 21.75 -6.35
C ASP A 88 -5.02 20.94 -5.33
N ARG A 89 -3.74 20.84 -5.50
CA ARG A 89 -2.93 20.07 -4.56
C ARG A 89 -2.48 20.85 -3.37
N GLU A 90 -2.82 22.09 -3.34
CA GLU A 90 -2.43 22.97 -2.25
C GLU A 90 -2.92 22.57 -0.89
N PRO A 91 -4.06 21.90 -0.78
CA PRO A 91 -4.63 21.62 0.54
C PRO A 91 -3.72 20.86 1.50
N SER A 92 -2.72 20.26 0.98
CA SER A 92 -1.82 19.51 1.87
C SER A 92 -1.06 20.39 2.84
N LEU A 93 -1.25 21.69 2.77
CA LEU A 93 -0.58 22.59 3.69
C LEU A 93 -0.92 22.30 5.14
N GLN A 94 -2.15 21.96 5.40
CA GLN A 94 -2.54 21.65 6.75
C GLN A 94 -1.82 20.44 7.30
N GLN A 95 -1.58 19.48 6.45
CA GLN A 95 -0.85 18.30 6.87
C GLN A 95 0.57 18.65 7.23
N LYS A 96 1.14 19.61 6.53
CA LYS A 96 2.50 20.02 6.82
C LYS A 96 2.62 20.65 8.19
N VAL A 97 1.60 21.35 8.62
CA VAL A 97 1.61 21.97 9.91
C VAL A 97 1.67 20.95 11.04
N GLU A 98 1.01 19.83 10.82
CA GLU A 98 0.99 18.80 11.84
C GLU A 98 2.25 17.97 11.87
N ASP A 99 3.07 18.11 10.88
CA ASP A 99 4.22 17.24 10.69
C ASP A 99 5.48 17.85 11.23
N ASN A 100 5.66 17.75 12.53
CA ASN A 100 6.83 18.37 13.14
C ASN A 100 7.83 17.42 13.70
N ASP A 101 7.57 16.12 13.69
CA ASP A 101 8.50 15.20 14.29
C ASP A 101 9.29 14.44 13.23
N SER A 102 10.30 13.72 13.71
CA SER A 102 11.21 13.00 12.85
C SER A 102 10.52 11.84 12.11
N LEU A 103 9.50 11.24 12.71
CA LEU A 103 8.77 10.16 12.08
C LEU A 103 8.06 10.64 10.83
N THR A 104 7.47 11.83 10.91
CA THR A 104 6.80 12.43 9.78
C THR A 104 7.79 12.76 8.67
N TRP A 105 8.96 13.22 9.08
CA TRP A 105 10.02 13.53 8.11
C TRP A 105 10.44 12.28 7.35
N VAL A 106 10.62 11.18 8.07
CA VAL A 106 10.97 9.91 7.45
C VAL A 106 9.86 9.45 6.51
N ALA A 107 8.61 9.60 6.93
CA ALA A 107 7.47 9.23 6.10
C ALA A 107 7.46 10.02 4.79
N LYS A 108 7.80 11.30 4.83
CA LYS A 108 7.86 12.10 3.62
C LYS A 108 8.92 11.59 2.66
N ILE A 109 10.08 11.22 3.20
CA ILE A 109 11.14 10.69 2.36
C ILE A 109 10.70 9.38 1.71
N ILE A 110 10.10 8.49 2.49
CA ILE A 110 9.63 7.22 1.98
C ILE A 110 8.59 7.43 0.88
N ASN A 111 7.68 8.37 1.09
CA ASN A 111 6.62 8.63 0.12
C ASN A 111 7.16 9.18 -1.22
N GLN A 112 8.38 9.66 -1.25
CA GLN A 112 9.01 10.13 -2.47
C GLN A 112 9.77 9.04 -3.22
N LEU A 113 9.92 7.88 -2.61
CA LEU A 113 10.60 6.76 -3.26
C LEU A 113 9.76 6.21 -4.41
N PRO A 114 10.40 5.56 -5.39
CA PRO A 114 9.64 4.83 -6.42
C PRO A 114 8.68 3.83 -5.79
N GLU A 115 7.58 3.58 -6.45
CA GLU A 115 6.53 2.71 -5.93
C GLU A 115 7.04 1.37 -5.43
N GLN A 116 7.92 0.74 -6.20
CA GLN A 116 8.46 -0.55 -5.84
C GLN A 116 9.25 -0.49 -4.55
N GLN A 117 10.06 0.54 -4.40
CA GLN A 117 10.85 0.69 -3.18
C GLN A 117 9.95 1.01 -1.98
N ARG A 118 8.90 1.79 -2.19
CA ARG A 118 7.96 2.08 -1.11
C ARG A 118 7.28 0.80 -0.62
N MET A 119 6.86 -0.06 -1.56
CA MET A 119 6.23 -1.32 -1.19
C MET A 119 7.17 -2.21 -0.40
N ILE A 120 8.40 -2.33 -0.85
CA ILE A 120 9.36 -3.20 -0.21
C ILE A 120 9.70 -2.71 1.20
N ILE A 121 9.89 -1.40 1.35
CA ILE A 121 10.12 -0.82 2.67
C ILE A 121 8.95 -1.12 3.60
N GLN A 122 7.74 -0.91 3.11
CA GLN A 122 6.57 -1.14 3.93
C GLN A 122 6.47 -2.61 4.36
N LEU A 123 6.63 -3.51 3.42
CA LEU A 123 6.47 -4.93 3.70
C LEU A 123 7.60 -5.49 4.57
N ARG A 124 8.82 -5.02 4.37
CA ARG A 124 9.94 -5.56 5.13
C ARG A 124 10.14 -4.87 6.47
N GLU A 125 10.20 -3.55 6.47
CA GLU A 125 10.56 -2.81 7.68
C GLU A 125 9.39 -2.59 8.63
N VAL A 126 8.20 -2.41 8.10
CA VAL A 126 7.02 -2.14 8.94
C VAL A 126 6.28 -3.43 9.25
N GLU A 127 5.95 -4.19 8.23
CA GLU A 127 5.15 -5.40 8.42
C GLU A 127 6.01 -6.63 8.72
N GLN A 128 7.31 -6.55 8.52
CA GLN A 128 8.27 -7.58 8.89
C GLN A 128 8.07 -8.90 8.16
N TYR A 129 7.65 -8.83 6.90
CA TYR A 129 7.54 -10.03 6.09
C TYR A 129 8.93 -10.55 5.70
N GLU A 130 9.02 -11.85 5.53
CA GLU A 130 10.25 -12.48 5.05
C GLU A 130 10.45 -12.19 3.56
N PHE A 131 11.70 -12.21 3.11
CA PHE A 131 11.99 -11.96 1.70
C PHE A 131 11.24 -12.90 0.78
N GLU A 132 11.10 -14.16 1.19
CA GLU A 132 10.36 -15.13 0.41
C GLU A 132 8.90 -14.72 0.22
N GLU A 133 8.28 -14.22 1.29
CA GLU A 133 6.90 -13.76 1.22
C GLU A 133 6.75 -12.54 0.32
N ILE A 134 7.68 -11.60 0.44
CA ILE A 134 7.66 -10.39 -0.37
C ILE A 134 7.85 -10.75 -1.84
N ALA A 135 8.76 -11.70 -2.11
CA ALA A 135 9.03 -12.14 -3.47
C ALA A 135 7.76 -12.67 -4.13
N LYS A 136 7.01 -13.49 -3.42
CA LYS A 136 5.76 -14.03 -3.93
C LYS A 136 4.72 -12.94 -4.14
N LEU A 137 4.60 -12.04 -3.18
CA LEU A 137 3.61 -10.98 -3.22
C LEU A 137 3.84 -10.02 -4.37
N LEU A 138 5.08 -9.66 -4.61
CA LEU A 138 5.44 -8.70 -5.64
C LEU A 138 5.83 -9.33 -6.97
N GLU A 139 5.88 -10.66 -7.02
CA GLU A 139 6.29 -11.39 -8.22
C GLU A 139 7.68 -10.99 -8.67
N MET A 140 8.59 -10.91 -7.72
CA MET A 140 9.99 -10.57 -7.95
C MET A 140 10.88 -11.65 -7.34
N ASN A 141 12.12 -11.75 -7.82
CA ASN A 141 13.04 -12.66 -7.14
C ASN A 141 13.64 -11.96 -5.92
N GLU A 142 14.16 -12.75 -4.99
CA GLU A 142 14.66 -12.22 -3.74
C GLU A 142 15.86 -11.30 -3.92
N THR A 143 16.70 -11.58 -4.91
CA THR A 143 17.85 -10.72 -5.19
C THR A 143 17.40 -9.31 -5.58
N ALA A 144 16.39 -9.21 -6.45
CA ALA A 144 15.86 -7.92 -6.85
C ALA A 144 15.27 -7.17 -5.65
N ILE A 145 14.63 -7.91 -4.75
CA ILE A 145 14.05 -7.29 -3.56
C ILE A 145 15.13 -6.73 -2.66
N ARG A 146 16.21 -7.48 -2.46
CA ARG A 146 17.33 -7.01 -1.63
C ARG A 146 18.00 -5.79 -2.22
N VAL A 147 18.16 -5.77 -3.54
CA VAL A 147 18.75 -4.61 -4.22
C VAL A 147 17.87 -3.39 -4.04
N ALA A 148 16.57 -3.53 -4.26
CA ALA A 148 15.64 -2.42 -4.11
C ALA A 148 15.61 -1.92 -2.68
N LEU A 149 15.63 -2.82 -1.71
CA LEU A 149 15.64 -2.45 -0.30
C LEU A 149 16.91 -1.69 0.06
N SER A 150 18.05 -2.14 -0.44
CA SER A 150 19.32 -1.47 -0.22
C SER A 150 19.29 -0.05 -0.76
N ARG A 151 18.76 0.12 -1.96
CA ARG A 151 18.64 1.45 -2.58
C ARG A 151 17.72 2.35 -1.78
N ALA A 152 16.60 1.81 -1.33
CA ALA A 152 15.66 2.58 -0.53
C ALA A 152 16.28 3.03 0.78
N ARG A 153 17.00 2.14 1.44
CA ARG A 153 17.68 2.46 2.70
C ARG A 153 18.73 3.55 2.53
N LYS A 154 19.44 3.51 1.43
CA LYS A 154 20.43 4.57 1.14
C LYS A 154 19.78 5.93 0.99
N THR A 155 18.65 5.96 0.32
CA THR A 155 17.94 7.21 0.11
C THR A 155 17.43 7.79 1.42
N ILE A 156 17.01 6.93 2.33
CA ILE A 156 16.47 7.36 3.62
C ILE A 156 17.56 7.89 4.55
N ARG A 157 18.76 7.35 4.45
CA ARG A 157 19.88 7.84 5.25
C ARG A 157 20.40 9.21 4.73
#